data_4c91a151440319ee2a890dbf40efe41a
#
_entry.id   4c91a151440319ee2a890dbf40efe41a
#
_cell.length_a   1.000
_cell.length_b   1.000
_cell.length_c   1.000
_cell.angle_alpha   90.00
_cell.angle_beta   90.00
_cell.angle_gamma   90.00
#
_symmetry.space_group_name_H-M   'P 1'
#
loop_
_entity.id
_entity.type
_entity.pdbx_description
1 polymer ?
#
loop_
_entity_poly.entity_id
_entity_poly.type
_entity_poly.pdbx_seq_one_letter_code
_entity_poly.pdbx_strand_id
1 'polypeptide(L)'
;MRIGILTHHYVKNFGAYMQANALISVIREKYSLVDVEVVDYRISKHERRNDIHFFGFKPTRGDTFLGLISKIRLFFTHKKYENAMPMSRRVKTADEINSLGYDLIIVGSDEVWNFNDIAYSPLKFGEKINCPIITYSASTGGSTVMDEHIPEAVRAGILKFEDISVRDEKSEELVRSFTDKEVKRTLDPVFLYDYKLVYRAKIENIAKKKPYILIYDL
;
A
#
# COMPACT_ATOMS: atom_id res chain seq x y z
N MET A 1 2.62 -17.41 14.39
CA MET A 1 1.88 -17.05 13.17
C MET A 1 2.65 -15.98 12.43
N ARG A 2 2.89 -16.18 11.13
CA ARG A 2 3.65 -15.25 10.28
C ARG A 2 2.73 -14.64 9.23
N ILE A 3 2.65 -13.32 9.17
CA ILE A 3 1.76 -12.57 8.28
C ILE A 3 2.57 -11.75 7.28
N GLY A 4 2.24 -11.88 5.99
CA GLY A 4 2.76 -11.02 4.93
C GLY A 4 1.75 -9.95 4.52
N ILE A 5 2.18 -8.69 4.42
CA ILE A 5 1.35 -7.60 3.87
C ILE A 5 1.79 -7.32 2.44
N LEU A 6 0.88 -7.50 1.49
CA LEU A 6 1.12 -7.27 0.07
C LEU A 6 0.47 -5.96 -0.38
N THR A 7 1.27 -4.90 -0.53
CA THR A 7 0.79 -3.54 -0.85
C THR A 7 1.78 -2.78 -1.73
N HIS A 8 1.48 -1.52 -2.04
CA HIS A 8 2.33 -0.59 -2.81
C HIS A 8 3.40 0.11 -1.94
N HIS A 9 4.17 -0.64 -1.14
CA HIS A 9 5.15 -0.11 -0.19
C HIS A 9 6.32 0.67 -0.81
N TYR A 10 6.63 0.42 -2.09
CA TYR A 10 7.82 0.96 -2.77
C TYR A 10 7.58 2.28 -3.50
N VAL A 11 6.35 2.77 -3.54
CA VAL A 11 6.04 4.08 -4.13
C VAL A 11 6.56 5.20 -3.23
N LYS A 12 7.09 6.26 -3.85
CA LYS A 12 7.62 7.41 -3.11
C LYS A 12 6.52 8.37 -2.66
N ASN A 13 5.59 7.80 -1.90
CA ASN A 13 4.42 8.45 -1.33
C ASN A 13 4.38 8.15 0.17
N PHE A 14 4.40 9.18 1.00
CA PHE A 14 4.32 9.01 2.46
C PHE A 14 3.00 8.38 2.91
N GLY A 15 1.91 8.62 2.18
CA GLY A 15 0.63 7.96 2.46
C GLY A 15 0.73 6.45 2.36
N ALA A 16 1.30 5.93 1.27
CA ALA A 16 1.50 4.49 1.09
C ALA A 16 2.40 3.88 2.18
N TYR A 17 3.46 4.58 2.59
CA TYR A 17 4.28 4.18 3.74
C TYR A 17 3.46 4.16 5.05
N MET A 18 2.71 5.23 5.32
CA MET A 18 1.92 5.35 6.55
C MET A 18 0.85 4.27 6.65
N GLN A 19 0.18 3.92 5.57
CA GLN A 19 -0.80 2.84 5.51
C GLN A 19 -0.18 1.49 5.91
N ALA A 20 0.93 1.12 5.26
CA ALA A 20 1.62 -0.13 5.55
C ALA A 20 2.15 -0.16 7.00
N ASN A 21 2.77 0.93 7.45
CA ASN A 21 3.31 1.06 8.79
C ASN A 21 2.22 1.01 9.86
N ALA A 22 1.07 1.67 9.64
CA ALA A 22 -0.06 1.64 10.55
C ALA A 22 -0.61 0.21 10.71
N LEU A 23 -0.81 -0.49 9.59
CA LEU A 23 -1.33 -1.86 9.62
C LEU A 23 -0.39 -2.81 10.38
N ILE A 24 0.91 -2.74 10.12
CA ILE A 24 1.92 -3.50 10.86
C ILE A 24 1.88 -3.17 12.35
N SER A 25 1.85 -1.88 12.70
CA SER A 25 1.88 -1.42 14.08
C SER A 25 0.68 -1.91 14.87
N VAL A 26 -0.52 -1.76 14.29
CA VAL A 26 -1.77 -2.23 14.93
C VAL A 26 -1.78 -3.75 15.11
N ILE A 27 -1.32 -4.51 14.11
CA ILE A 27 -1.25 -5.97 14.24
C ILE A 27 -0.30 -6.36 15.37
N ARG A 28 0.88 -5.74 15.45
CA ARG A 28 1.87 -6.02 16.50
C ARG A 28 1.41 -5.62 17.89
N GLU A 29 0.74 -4.48 18.01
CA GLU A 29 0.18 -4.03 19.29
C GLU A 29 -0.94 -4.96 19.79
N LYS A 30 -1.78 -5.42 18.87
CA LYS A 30 -2.93 -6.25 19.22
C LYS A 30 -2.58 -7.73 19.41
N TYR A 31 -1.57 -8.22 18.68
CA TYR A 31 -1.21 -9.64 18.63
C TYR A 31 0.31 -9.80 18.83
N SER A 32 0.77 -9.81 20.07
CA SER A 32 2.20 -9.83 20.43
C SER A 32 2.99 -11.06 19.94
N LEU A 33 2.31 -12.16 19.62
CA LEU A 33 2.92 -13.42 19.15
C LEU A 33 2.90 -13.55 17.62
N VAL A 34 2.49 -12.49 16.91
CA VAL A 34 2.43 -12.49 15.45
C VAL A 34 3.67 -11.80 14.88
N ASP A 35 4.37 -12.50 14.01
CA ASP A 35 5.41 -11.91 13.16
C ASP A 35 4.75 -11.34 11.91
N VAL A 36 4.87 -10.03 11.68
CA VAL A 36 4.27 -9.34 10.55
C VAL A 36 5.31 -8.48 9.82
N GLU A 37 5.34 -8.64 8.51
CA GLU A 37 6.23 -7.88 7.63
C GLU A 37 5.57 -7.56 6.28
N VAL A 38 6.11 -6.58 5.56
CA VAL A 38 5.73 -6.29 4.18
C VAL A 38 6.41 -7.31 3.26
N VAL A 39 5.65 -7.87 2.33
CA VAL A 39 6.19 -8.69 1.24
C VAL A 39 6.88 -7.77 0.23
N ASP A 40 8.21 -7.85 0.10
CA ASP A 40 8.95 -7.01 -0.86
C ASP A 40 8.75 -7.49 -2.31
N TYR A 41 7.50 -7.37 -2.77
CA TYR A 41 7.10 -7.60 -4.16
C TYR A 41 6.93 -6.27 -4.87
N ARG A 42 7.69 -6.06 -5.95
CA ARG A 42 7.70 -4.80 -6.72
C ARG A 42 7.45 -5.06 -8.18
N ILE A 43 6.59 -4.26 -8.79
CA ILE A 43 6.35 -4.25 -10.23
C ILE A 43 7.34 -3.29 -10.87
N SER A 44 8.36 -3.83 -11.54
CA SER A 44 9.51 -3.06 -12.04
C SER A 44 9.11 -1.88 -12.96
N LYS A 45 8.08 -2.04 -13.78
CA LYS A 45 7.57 -0.96 -14.64
C LYS A 45 6.99 0.19 -13.80
N HIS A 46 6.24 -0.13 -12.77
CA HIS A 46 5.64 0.84 -11.86
C HIS A 46 6.72 1.53 -10.98
N GLU A 47 7.65 0.75 -10.41
CA GLU A 47 8.78 1.29 -9.65
C GLU A 47 9.57 2.31 -10.48
N ARG A 48 9.94 1.94 -11.73
CA ARG A 48 10.65 2.84 -12.64
C ARG A 48 9.86 4.10 -12.98
N ARG A 49 8.55 3.98 -13.25
CA ARG A 49 7.69 5.14 -13.51
C ARG A 49 7.68 6.11 -12.31
N ASN A 50 7.54 5.58 -11.10
CA ASN A 50 7.56 6.39 -9.88
C ASN A 50 8.90 7.09 -9.68
N ASP A 51 10.02 6.41 -9.95
CA ASP A 51 11.36 7.02 -9.86
C ASP A 51 11.53 8.15 -10.89
N ILE A 52 11.11 7.92 -12.13
CA ILE A 52 11.16 8.95 -13.18
C ILE A 52 10.28 10.16 -12.79
N HIS A 53 9.09 9.94 -12.28
CA HIS A 53 8.22 11.03 -11.83
C HIS A 53 8.82 11.80 -10.65
N PHE A 54 9.39 11.08 -9.69
CA PHE A 54 9.99 11.68 -8.50
C PHE A 54 11.21 12.53 -8.82
N PHE A 55 12.11 12.04 -9.68
CA PHE A 55 13.33 12.74 -10.09
C PHE A 55 13.15 13.64 -11.31
N GLY A 56 11.99 13.55 -11.99
CA GLY A 56 11.71 14.33 -13.19
C GLY A 56 11.95 15.82 -12.94
N PHE A 57 12.94 16.39 -13.63
CA PHE A 57 13.24 17.81 -13.62
C PHE A 57 12.54 18.47 -14.82
N LYS A 58 11.63 19.38 -14.57
CA LYS A 58 10.89 20.12 -15.60
C LYS A 58 11.09 21.63 -15.39
N PRO A 59 12.14 22.23 -16.01
CA PRO A 59 12.44 23.66 -15.87
C PRO A 59 11.27 24.55 -16.28
N THR A 60 10.46 24.10 -17.24
CA THR A 60 9.26 24.82 -17.71
C THR A 60 8.14 24.91 -16.66
N ARG A 61 8.22 24.14 -15.57
CA ARG A 61 7.29 24.20 -14.43
C ARG A 61 7.87 24.91 -13.22
N GLY A 62 8.97 25.67 -13.37
CA GLY A 62 9.59 26.39 -12.26
C GLY A 62 10.49 25.55 -11.35
N ASP A 63 10.88 24.35 -11.78
CA ASP A 63 11.84 23.56 -11.02
C ASP A 63 13.19 24.31 -10.93
N THR A 64 13.64 24.54 -9.69
CA THR A 64 14.91 25.21 -9.39
C THR A 64 15.97 24.20 -8.97
N PHE A 65 17.24 24.63 -8.98
CA PHE A 65 18.33 23.82 -8.43
C PHE A 65 18.11 23.47 -6.95
N LEU A 66 17.55 24.40 -6.17
CA LEU A 66 17.15 24.14 -4.77
C LEU A 66 16.04 23.10 -4.67
N GLY A 67 15.11 23.10 -5.63
CA GLY A 67 14.08 22.06 -5.75
C GLY A 67 14.68 20.67 -5.98
N LEU A 68 15.72 20.55 -6.81
CA LEU A 68 16.42 19.28 -7.04
C LEU A 68 17.09 18.76 -5.76
N ILE A 69 17.77 19.64 -5.00
CA ILE A 69 18.37 19.28 -3.71
C ILE A 69 17.28 18.80 -2.74
N SER A 70 16.13 19.45 -2.71
CA SER A 70 14.99 19.06 -1.88
C SER A 70 14.45 17.68 -2.26
N LYS A 71 14.33 17.38 -3.55
CA LYS A 71 13.94 16.06 -4.08
C LYS A 71 14.94 14.97 -3.63
N ILE A 72 16.23 15.23 -3.72
CA ILE A 72 17.28 14.30 -3.27
C ILE A 72 17.15 14.03 -1.76
N ARG A 73 16.99 15.07 -0.94
CA ARG A 73 16.78 14.90 0.51
C ARG A 73 15.53 14.10 0.81
N LEU A 74 14.44 14.37 0.09
CA LEU A 74 13.17 13.66 0.23
C LEU A 74 13.33 12.18 -0.15
N PHE A 75 14.06 11.87 -1.22
CA PHE A 75 14.37 10.50 -1.62
C PHE A 75 15.08 9.71 -0.51
N PHE A 76 16.15 10.29 0.07
CA PHE A 76 16.84 9.63 1.19
C PHE A 76 15.97 9.50 2.43
N THR A 77 15.07 10.45 2.64
CA THR A 77 14.09 10.38 3.74
C THR A 77 13.13 9.21 3.52
N HIS A 78 12.56 9.07 2.32
CA HIS A 78 11.72 7.91 1.98
C HIS A 78 12.47 6.59 2.18
N LYS A 79 13.68 6.50 1.64
CA LYS A 79 14.51 5.29 1.76
C LYS A 79 14.82 4.93 3.22
N LYS A 80 15.07 5.92 4.06
CA LYS A 80 15.25 5.71 5.50
C LYS A 80 14.04 5.08 6.16
N TYR A 81 12.83 5.59 5.86
CA TYR A 81 11.59 5.07 6.42
C TYR A 81 11.22 3.69 5.83
N GLU A 82 11.43 3.51 4.54
CA GLU A 82 11.25 2.21 3.88
C GLU A 82 12.15 1.14 4.53
N ASN A 83 13.42 1.43 4.75
CA ASN A 83 14.37 0.52 5.38
C ASN A 83 14.08 0.25 6.88
N ALA A 84 13.32 1.10 7.54
CA ALA A 84 12.91 0.92 8.93
C ALA A 84 11.67 0.01 9.07
N MET A 85 10.98 -0.25 7.98
CA MET A 85 9.82 -1.12 7.95
C MET A 85 10.26 -2.58 7.89
N PRO A 86 9.66 -3.48 8.67
CA PRO A 86 9.96 -4.90 8.53
C PRO A 86 9.54 -5.39 7.14
N MET A 87 10.47 -5.91 6.38
CA MET A 87 10.25 -6.41 5.03
C MET A 87 10.87 -7.78 4.82
N SER A 88 10.24 -8.60 3.99
CA SER A 88 10.82 -9.84 3.50
C SER A 88 12.05 -9.59 2.61
N ARG A 89 12.76 -10.64 2.26
CA ARG A 89 13.63 -10.58 1.09
C ARG A 89 12.81 -10.22 -0.15
N ARG A 90 13.46 -9.58 -1.15
CA ARG A 90 12.81 -9.24 -2.42
C ARG A 90 12.34 -10.49 -3.16
N VAL A 91 11.10 -10.47 -3.65
CA VAL A 91 10.44 -11.55 -4.39
C VAL A 91 9.81 -11.03 -5.68
N LYS A 92 9.66 -11.92 -6.67
CA LYS A 92 9.14 -11.57 -8.00
C LYS A 92 8.01 -12.48 -8.47
N THR A 93 7.91 -13.67 -7.92
CA THR A 93 6.96 -14.72 -8.35
C THR A 93 6.12 -15.23 -7.18
N ALA A 94 5.01 -15.91 -7.51
CA ALA A 94 4.18 -16.59 -6.50
C ALA A 94 4.99 -17.65 -5.72
N ASP A 95 5.82 -18.43 -6.42
CA ASP A 95 6.63 -19.48 -5.79
C ASP A 95 7.62 -18.89 -4.77
N GLU A 96 8.22 -17.74 -5.10
CA GLU A 96 9.09 -17.02 -4.17
C GLU A 96 8.32 -16.49 -2.96
N ILE A 97 7.09 -15.99 -3.15
CA ILE A 97 6.20 -15.57 -2.04
C ILE A 97 5.83 -16.78 -1.19
N ASN A 98 5.41 -17.88 -1.80
CA ASN A 98 5.06 -19.11 -1.11
C ASN A 98 6.23 -19.70 -0.29
N SER A 99 7.48 -19.55 -0.80
CA SER A 99 8.68 -19.98 -0.10
C SER A 99 9.05 -19.17 1.14
N LEU A 100 8.38 -18.01 1.36
CA LEU A 100 8.53 -17.24 2.60
C LEU A 100 7.80 -17.86 3.79
N GLY A 101 6.85 -18.79 3.54
CA GLY A 101 6.18 -19.56 4.58
C GLY A 101 5.22 -18.71 5.44
N TYR A 102 4.41 -17.86 4.81
CA TYR A 102 3.36 -17.13 5.53
C TYR A 102 2.17 -18.03 5.88
N ASP A 103 1.65 -17.86 7.07
CA ASP A 103 0.39 -18.47 7.49
C ASP A 103 -0.82 -17.71 6.95
N LEU A 104 -0.64 -16.41 6.64
CA LEU A 104 -1.67 -15.52 6.11
C LEU A 104 -1.02 -14.41 5.28
N ILE A 105 -1.64 -14.05 4.16
CA ILE A 105 -1.33 -12.82 3.43
C ILE A 105 -2.50 -11.85 3.51
N ILE A 106 -2.21 -10.59 3.87
CA ILE A 106 -3.15 -9.46 3.82
C ILE A 106 -2.83 -8.62 2.60
N VAL A 107 -3.78 -8.47 1.69
CA VAL A 107 -3.66 -7.62 0.51
C VAL A 107 -4.29 -6.25 0.80
N GLY A 108 -3.53 -5.20 0.59
CA GLY A 108 -3.99 -3.83 0.87
C GLY A 108 -3.21 -3.20 2.04
N SER A 109 -3.53 -2.03 2.45
CA SER A 109 -4.43 -1.05 1.81
C SER A 109 -3.87 -0.52 0.48
N ASP A 110 -4.43 0.58 -0.03
CA ASP A 110 -4.06 1.28 -1.25
C ASP A 110 -4.79 0.76 -2.52
N GLU A 111 -4.54 1.38 -3.67
CA GLU A 111 -5.08 1.01 -4.98
C GLU A 111 -4.46 -0.28 -5.54
N VAL A 112 -4.32 -1.29 -4.68
CA VAL A 112 -3.66 -2.56 -5.02
C VAL A 112 -4.44 -3.36 -6.07
N TRP A 113 -5.71 -3.05 -6.24
CA TRP A 113 -6.62 -3.70 -7.15
C TRP A 113 -6.96 -2.89 -8.42
N ASN A 114 -6.23 -1.78 -8.67
CA ASN A 114 -6.38 -1.02 -9.91
C ASN A 114 -5.84 -1.82 -11.10
N PHE A 115 -6.72 -2.57 -11.78
CA PHE A 115 -6.31 -3.44 -12.88
C PHE A 115 -6.10 -2.70 -14.21
N ASN A 116 -6.44 -1.41 -14.27
CA ASN A 116 -6.14 -0.53 -15.41
C ASN A 116 -4.81 0.22 -15.26
N ASP A 117 -4.15 0.12 -14.10
CA ASP A 117 -2.85 0.76 -13.88
C ASP A 117 -1.67 -0.15 -14.24
N ILE A 118 -0.55 0.46 -14.53
CA ILE A 118 0.75 -0.21 -14.74
C ILE A 118 1.20 -1.03 -13.51
N ALA A 119 0.63 -0.75 -12.35
CA ALA A 119 0.85 -1.47 -11.09
C ALA A 119 -0.01 -2.74 -10.95
N TYR A 120 -0.82 -3.06 -11.94
CA TYR A 120 -1.59 -4.30 -11.94
C TYR A 120 -0.70 -5.52 -11.82
N SER A 121 -1.12 -6.45 -10.98
CA SER A 121 -0.51 -7.79 -10.88
C SER A 121 -1.53 -8.82 -10.39
N PRO A 122 -1.65 -9.97 -11.05
CA PRO A 122 -2.48 -11.08 -10.59
C PRO A 122 -2.11 -11.60 -9.20
N LEU A 123 -0.84 -11.42 -8.77
CA LEU A 123 -0.40 -11.80 -7.42
C LEU A 123 -1.14 -11.04 -6.30
N LYS A 124 -1.54 -9.80 -6.57
CA LYS A 124 -2.34 -9.00 -5.62
C LYS A 124 -3.80 -9.43 -5.56
N PHE A 125 -4.21 -10.29 -6.48
CA PHE A 125 -5.47 -11.04 -6.44
C PHE A 125 -5.28 -12.48 -5.96
N GLY A 126 -4.11 -12.80 -5.38
CA GLY A 126 -3.82 -14.11 -4.79
C GLY A 126 -3.56 -15.21 -5.81
N GLU A 127 -3.25 -14.88 -7.08
CA GLU A 127 -2.94 -15.88 -8.10
C GLU A 127 -1.75 -16.74 -7.63
N LYS A 128 -1.93 -18.06 -7.62
CA LYS A 128 -0.93 -19.06 -7.21
C LYS A 128 -0.36 -18.89 -5.79
N ILE A 129 -1.00 -18.12 -4.93
CA ILE A 129 -0.66 -18.06 -3.50
C ILE A 129 -1.27 -19.26 -2.79
N ASN A 130 -0.48 -19.97 -1.97
CA ASN A 130 -0.87 -21.25 -1.37
C ASN A 130 -1.42 -21.11 0.06
N CYS A 131 -1.16 -20.00 0.76
CA CYS A 131 -1.72 -19.76 2.10
C CYS A 131 -3.07 -19.03 2.02
N PRO A 132 -3.85 -18.97 3.11
CA PRO A 132 -4.99 -18.10 3.27
C PRO A 132 -4.68 -16.66 2.90
N ILE A 133 -5.64 -15.99 2.22
CA ILE A 133 -5.53 -14.59 1.85
C ILE A 133 -6.79 -13.83 2.23
N ILE A 134 -6.60 -12.66 2.79
CA ILE A 134 -7.67 -11.70 3.10
C ILE A 134 -7.31 -10.33 2.53
N THR A 135 -8.26 -9.39 2.56
CA THR A 135 -7.95 -8.00 2.23
C THR A 135 -8.20 -7.08 3.41
N TYR A 136 -7.44 -6.01 3.46
CA TYR A 136 -7.72 -4.91 4.37
C TYR A 136 -7.74 -3.58 3.62
N SER A 137 -8.95 -2.98 3.52
CA SER A 137 -9.14 -1.67 2.90
C SER A 137 -8.54 -1.57 1.48
N ALA A 138 -8.65 -2.65 0.69
CA ALA A 138 -8.18 -2.67 -0.69
C ALA A 138 -9.04 -1.75 -1.57
N SER A 139 -8.41 -1.10 -2.56
CA SER A 139 -9.11 -0.22 -3.50
C SER A 139 -8.80 -0.58 -4.94
N THR A 140 -9.80 -0.45 -5.80
CA THR A 140 -9.68 -0.58 -7.25
C THR A 140 -9.21 0.72 -7.92
N GLY A 141 -9.08 1.82 -7.14
CA GLY A 141 -8.70 3.12 -7.66
C GLY A 141 -9.64 3.60 -8.77
N GLY A 142 -9.09 3.71 -9.98
CA GLY A 142 -9.85 4.10 -11.15
C GLY A 142 -10.61 2.98 -11.86
N SER A 143 -10.34 1.71 -11.51
CA SER A 143 -10.99 0.56 -12.15
C SER A 143 -12.39 0.31 -11.59
N THR A 144 -13.33 -0.09 -12.45
CA THR A 144 -14.74 -0.28 -12.12
C THR A 144 -15.31 -1.55 -12.72
N VAL A 145 -16.51 -1.93 -12.27
CA VAL A 145 -17.28 -3.03 -12.85
C VAL A 145 -17.73 -2.75 -14.31
N MET A 146 -17.72 -1.49 -14.71
CA MET A 146 -18.13 -1.04 -16.06
C MET A 146 -17.01 -1.06 -17.08
N ASP A 147 -15.78 -1.43 -16.67
CA ASP A 147 -14.65 -1.52 -17.59
C ASP A 147 -14.89 -2.62 -18.65
N GLU A 148 -14.57 -2.32 -19.92
CA GLU A 148 -14.78 -3.24 -21.04
C GLU A 148 -14.05 -4.56 -20.88
N HIS A 149 -12.90 -4.53 -20.18
CA HIS A 149 -12.08 -5.71 -19.95
C HIS A 149 -11.65 -5.83 -18.50
N ILE A 150 -12.23 -6.79 -17.79
CA ILE A 150 -11.81 -7.16 -16.44
C ILE A 150 -11.00 -8.45 -16.55
N PRO A 151 -9.70 -8.44 -16.15
CA PRO A 151 -8.86 -9.64 -16.23
C PRO A 151 -9.45 -10.82 -15.44
N GLU A 152 -9.33 -12.04 -15.97
CA GLU A 152 -9.84 -13.26 -15.32
C GLU A 152 -9.25 -13.45 -13.91
N ALA A 153 -7.98 -13.07 -13.71
CA ALA A 153 -7.33 -13.13 -12.39
C ALA A 153 -8.01 -12.24 -11.33
N VAL A 154 -8.71 -11.17 -11.73
CA VAL A 154 -9.50 -10.32 -10.81
C VAL A 154 -10.67 -11.11 -10.27
N ARG A 155 -11.47 -11.70 -11.16
CA ARG A 155 -12.63 -12.53 -10.79
C ARG A 155 -12.20 -13.73 -9.94
N ALA A 156 -11.22 -14.50 -10.41
CA ALA A 156 -10.72 -15.68 -9.73
C ALA A 156 -10.16 -15.33 -8.34
N GLY A 157 -9.47 -14.18 -8.25
CA GLY A 157 -8.90 -13.69 -7.00
C GLY A 157 -9.98 -13.32 -5.98
N ILE A 158 -10.98 -12.54 -6.39
CA ILE A 158 -12.08 -12.13 -5.50
C ILE A 158 -12.77 -13.35 -4.90
N LEU A 159 -13.00 -14.39 -5.68
CA LEU A 159 -13.61 -15.65 -5.21
C LEU A 159 -12.72 -16.38 -4.20
N LYS A 160 -11.40 -16.23 -4.30
CA LYS A 160 -10.41 -16.92 -3.47
C LYS A 160 -10.24 -16.29 -2.07
N PHE A 161 -10.42 -14.98 -1.93
CA PHE A 161 -10.24 -14.31 -0.63
C PHE A 161 -11.19 -14.87 0.43
N GLU A 162 -10.66 -15.17 1.63
CA GLU A 162 -11.45 -15.70 2.74
C GLU A 162 -12.27 -14.61 3.43
N ASP A 163 -11.72 -13.41 3.60
CA ASP A 163 -12.40 -12.23 4.12
C ASP A 163 -12.05 -11.02 3.24
N ILE A 164 -13.06 -10.20 2.93
CA ILE A 164 -12.90 -9.09 2.00
C ILE A 164 -13.30 -7.79 2.67
N SER A 165 -12.34 -6.89 2.81
CA SER A 165 -12.63 -5.50 3.15
C SER A 165 -12.04 -4.54 2.13
N VAL A 166 -12.82 -3.53 1.79
CA VAL A 166 -12.51 -2.53 0.76
C VAL A 166 -12.59 -1.12 1.35
N ARG A 167 -11.94 -0.16 0.67
CA ARG A 167 -11.86 1.22 1.15
C ARG A 167 -13.03 2.08 0.67
N ASP A 168 -13.57 1.79 -0.48
CA ASP A 168 -14.50 2.65 -1.20
C ASP A 168 -15.65 1.87 -1.86
N GLU A 169 -16.67 2.62 -2.27
CA GLU A 169 -17.90 2.10 -2.84
C GLU A 169 -17.68 1.38 -4.18
N LYS A 170 -16.84 1.95 -5.06
CA LYS A 170 -16.55 1.33 -6.38
C LYS A 170 -15.90 -0.04 -6.22
N SER A 171 -15.00 -0.16 -5.24
CA SER A 171 -14.37 -1.44 -4.92
C SER A 171 -15.37 -2.45 -4.36
N GLU A 172 -16.33 -1.98 -3.53
CA GLU A 172 -17.42 -2.83 -3.04
C GLU A 172 -18.33 -3.30 -4.17
N GLU A 173 -18.73 -2.41 -5.09
CA GLU A 173 -19.53 -2.74 -6.26
C GLU A 173 -18.85 -3.80 -7.13
N LEU A 174 -17.56 -3.64 -7.41
CA LEU A 174 -16.78 -4.61 -8.17
C LEU A 174 -16.78 -5.99 -7.49
N VAL A 175 -16.51 -6.04 -6.20
CA VAL A 175 -16.49 -7.32 -5.48
C VAL A 175 -17.85 -7.98 -5.48
N ARG A 176 -18.92 -7.24 -5.19
CA ARG A 176 -20.31 -7.75 -5.18
C ARG A 176 -20.78 -8.23 -6.54
N SER A 177 -20.20 -7.76 -7.64
CA SER A 177 -20.51 -8.26 -8.97
C SER A 177 -19.99 -9.68 -9.24
N PHE A 178 -19.07 -10.18 -8.41
CA PHE A 178 -18.44 -11.50 -8.58
C PHE A 178 -18.74 -12.48 -7.46
N THR A 179 -19.23 -12.03 -6.29
CA THR A 179 -19.43 -12.91 -5.12
C THR A 179 -20.54 -12.40 -4.21
N ASP A 180 -21.25 -13.34 -3.58
CA ASP A 180 -22.23 -13.07 -2.52
C ASP A 180 -21.59 -13.06 -1.11
N LYS A 181 -20.26 -13.19 -1.01
CA LYS A 181 -19.56 -13.07 0.27
C LYS A 181 -19.82 -11.73 0.92
N GLU A 182 -19.79 -11.70 2.24
CA GLU A 182 -19.82 -10.45 2.98
C GLU A 182 -18.62 -9.57 2.60
N VAL A 183 -18.88 -8.33 2.23
CA VAL A 183 -17.88 -7.32 1.92
C VAL A 183 -18.01 -6.19 2.94
N LYS A 184 -16.91 -5.89 3.65
CA LYS A 184 -16.87 -4.84 4.66
C LYS A 184 -16.21 -3.60 4.08
N ARG A 185 -16.83 -2.45 4.26
CA ARG A 185 -16.17 -1.17 3.97
C ARG A 185 -15.44 -0.69 5.22
N THR A 186 -14.12 -0.55 5.13
CA THR A 186 -13.25 -0.20 6.25
C THR A 186 -12.48 1.07 5.97
N LEU A 187 -12.11 1.76 7.03
CA LEU A 187 -11.26 2.95 6.94
C LEU A 187 -9.83 2.56 6.56
N ASP A 188 -9.14 3.50 5.93
CA ASP A 188 -7.70 3.37 5.69
C ASP A 188 -6.96 3.07 7.01
N PRO A 189 -5.97 2.16 7.01
CA PRO A 189 -5.23 1.76 8.22
C PRO A 189 -4.60 2.93 8.98
N VAL A 190 -4.31 4.04 8.32
CA VAL A 190 -3.80 5.26 8.96
C VAL A 190 -4.70 5.74 10.11
N PHE A 191 -6.02 5.52 10.03
CA PHE A 191 -6.96 5.89 11.07
C PHE A 191 -6.99 4.93 12.26
N LEU A 192 -6.37 3.76 12.14
CA LEU A 192 -6.29 2.78 13.23
C LEU A 192 -5.13 3.05 14.20
N TYR A 193 -4.11 3.75 13.74
CA TYR A 193 -2.86 3.97 14.47
C TYR A 193 -2.71 5.44 14.90
N ASP A 194 -2.56 5.68 16.22
CA ASP A 194 -2.44 7.04 16.71
C ASP A 194 -1.01 7.59 16.56
N TYR A 195 -0.73 8.09 15.39
CA TYR A 195 0.54 8.76 15.10
C TYR A 195 0.83 9.97 16.00
N LYS A 196 -0.20 10.61 16.58
CA LYS A 196 -0.01 11.75 17.50
C LYS A 196 0.69 11.31 18.77
N LEU A 197 0.33 10.14 19.32
CA LEU A 197 1.00 9.60 20.51
C LEU A 197 2.49 9.31 20.22
N VAL A 198 2.78 8.68 19.08
CA VAL A 198 4.15 8.28 18.72
C VAL A 198 5.05 9.49 18.43
N TYR A 199 4.51 10.53 17.80
CA TYR A 199 5.27 11.70 17.38
C TYR A 199 4.99 12.96 18.23
N ARG A 200 4.35 12.81 19.40
CA ARG A 200 3.92 13.93 20.26
C ARG A 200 5.02 14.96 20.52
N ALA A 201 6.20 14.53 20.94
CA ALA A 201 7.31 15.44 21.22
C ALA A 201 7.76 16.24 19.98
N LYS A 202 7.73 15.65 18.78
CA LYS A 202 8.05 16.34 17.52
C LYS A 202 6.97 17.34 17.15
N ILE A 203 5.70 16.96 17.32
CA ILE A 203 4.54 17.81 17.01
C ILE A 203 4.54 19.02 17.93
N GLU A 204 4.75 18.82 19.23
CA GLU A 204 4.82 19.91 20.21
C GLU A 204 5.96 20.88 19.91
N ASN A 205 7.13 20.38 19.49
CA ASN A 205 8.26 21.24 19.10
C ASN A 205 7.97 22.06 17.83
N ILE A 206 7.19 21.52 16.87
CA ILE A 206 6.78 22.23 15.67
C ILE A 206 5.71 23.27 16.04
N ALA A 207 4.72 22.89 16.84
CA ALA A 207 3.63 23.74 17.26
C ALA A 207 4.07 24.96 18.11
N LYS A 208 5.20 24.87 18.80
CA LYS A 208 5.83 25.98 19.55
C LYS A 208 6.44 27.06 18.64
N LYS A 209 6.62 26.77 17.35
CA LYS A 209 7.04 27.77 16.36
C LYS A 209 5.85 28.65 16.00
N LYS A 210 6.11 29.68 15.16
CA LYS A 210 5.05 30.62 14.73
C LYS A 210 3.84 29.87 14.17
N PRO A 211 2.61 30.35 14.41
CA PRO A 211 1.41 29.76 13.83
C PRO A 211 1.53 29.67 12.29
N TYR A 212 1.10 28.56 11.72
CA TYR A 212 1.13 28.33 10.28
C TYR A 212 -0.12 27.58 9.82
N ILE A 213 -0.44 27.75 8.55
CA ILE A 213 -1.45 26.95 7.86
C ILE A 213 -0.70 26.02 6.91
N LEU A 214 -0.91 24.72 7.04
CA LEU A 214 -0.42 23.72 6.08
C LEU A 214 -1.49 23.50 5.03
N ILE A 215 -1.17 23.82 3.78
CA ILE A 215 -2.00 23.48 2.62
C ILE A 215 -1.28 22.33 1.92
N TYR A 216 -1.99 21.21 1.75
CA TYR A 216 -1.54 20.07 0.96
C TYR A 216 -2.47 19.99 -0.26
N ASP A 217 -1.91 20.29 -1.43
CA ASP A 217 -2.58 20.23 -2.72
C ASP A 217 -1.89 19.15 -3.57
N LEU A 218 -2.68 18.39 -4.34
CA LEU A 218 -2.23 17.27 -5.16
C LEU A 218 -2.15 17.65 -6.64
#